data_c441f901c6c0136a65f48c6addbf3d85
#
_entry.id   c441f901c6c0136a65f48c6addbf3d85
#
_cell.length_a   1.000
_cell.length_b   1.000
_cell.length_c   1.000
_cell.angle_alpha   90.00
_cell.angle_beta   90.00
_cell.angle_gamma   90.00
#
_symmetry.space_group_name_H-M   'P 1'
#
loop_
_entity.id
_entity.type
_entity.pdbx_description
1 polymer ?
#
loop_
_entity_poly.entity_id
_entity_poly.type
_entity_poly.pdbx_seq_one_letter_code
_entity_poly.pdbx_strand_id
1 'polypeptide(L)'
;MRIRKSIQTKACVDGSLMKEYVLDEPLTEGFLKFLEIFGTVRFLEQLRKPYFSFEKDLFISIKGFVGDNTVEVRYKKESQDLMMDYFHLLLYYYDQGDGGISPMKGHEDSIRKKMKIRLDPLPGNGS
;
A
#
# COMPACT_ATOMS: atom_id res chain seq x y z
N MET A 1 -12.42 6.44 -0.31
CA MET A 1 -11.98 5.69 0.90
C MET A 1 -10.92 6.50 1.63
N ARG A 2 -11.17 6.79 2.88
CA ARG A 2 -10.30 7.68 3.66
C ARG A 2 -9.88 7.03 4.96
N ILE A 3 -8.71 7.43 5.46
CA ILE A 3 -8.23 6.97 6.75
C ILE A 3 -8.94 7.75 7.86
N ARG A 4 -9.63 7.04 8.76
CA ARG A 4 -10.26 7.65 9.93
C ARG A 4 -9.26 7.82 11.06
N LYS A 5 -8.45 6.79 11.29
CA LYS A 5 -7.38 6.86 12.29
C LYS A 5 -6.31 5.81 12.03
N SER A 6 -5.13 6.07 12.54
CA SER A 6 -4.04 5.11 12.62
C SER A 6 -4.07 4.50 14.02
N ILE A 7 -4.02 3.18 14.10
CA ILE A 7 -4.09 2.51 15.40
C ILE A 7 -2.70 2.40 16.01
N GLN A 8 -1.78 1.76 15.33
CA GLN A 8 -0.51 1.41 15.94
C GLN A 8 0.57 1.19 14.89
N THR A 9 1.81 1.52 15.24
CA THR A 9 2.97 1.17 14.44
C THR A 9 3.80 0.16 15.24
N LYS A 10 4.16 -0.95 14.61
CA LYS A 10 4.99 -1.98 15.23
C LYS A 10 6.25 -2.20 14.42
N ALA A 11 7.38 -2.37 15.09
CA ALA A 11 8.60 -2.81 14.43
C ALA A 11 8.56 -4.32 14.28
N CYS A 12 8.89 -4.81 13.12
CA CYS A 12 8.96 -6.24 12.83
C CYS A 12 10.40 -6.75 12.95
N VAL A 13 10.54 -8.04 13.13
CA VAL A 13 11.85 -8.66 13.31
C VAL A 13 12.77 -8.43 12.12
N ASP A 14 12.20 -8.37 10.93
CA ASP A 14 12.95 -8.17 9.68
C ASP A 14 13.31 -6.70 9.40
N GLY A 15 13.05 -5.80 10.34
CA GLY A 15 13.34 -4.38 10.17
C GLY A 15 12.25 -3.58 9.49
N SER A 16 11.15 -4.21 9.10
CA SER A 16 10.02 -3.48 8.53
C SER A 16 9.15 -2.89 9.62
N LEU A 17 8.28 -1.96 9.24
CA LEU A 17 7.25 -1.40 10.11
C LEU A 17 5.89 -1.86 9.64
N MET A 18 5.00 -2.11 10.58
CA MET A 18 3.61 -2.44 10.30
C MET A 18 2.71 -1.42 10.96
N LYS A 19 1.78 -0.88 10.23
CA LYS A 19 0.84 0.11 10.73
C LYS A 19 -0.58 -0.30 10.39
N GLU A 20 -1.48 -0.16 11.35
CA GLU A 20 -2.89 -0.43 11.13
C GLU A 20 -3.66 0.86 10.96
N TYR A 21 -4.58 0.86 10.00
CA TYR A 21 -5.46 1.99 9.73
C TYR A 21 -6.90 1.56 9.79
N VAL A 22 -7.73 2.43 10.35
CA VAL A 22 -9.18 2.29 10.25
C VAL A 22 -9.65 3.22 9.15
N LEU A 23 -10.34 2.64 8.17
CA LEU A 23 -10.87 3.39 7.04
C LEU A 23 -12.33 3.79 7.31
N ASP A 24 -12.83 4.78 6.58
CA ASP A 24 -14.22 5.23 6.73
C ASP A 24 -15.22 4.34 5.99
N GLU A 25 -14.72 3.40 5.19
CA GLU A 25 -15.55 2.47 4.43
C GLU A 25 -14.99 1.07 4.54
N PRO A 26 -15.84 0.04 4.45
CA PRO A 26 -15.34 -1.33 4.44
C PRO A 26 -14.56 -1.63 3.16
N LEU A 27 -13.62 -2.56 3.28
CA LEU A 27 -12.87 -3.06 2.13
C LEU A 27 -13.79 -3.86 1.22
N THR A 28 -13.72 -3.63 -0.07
CA THR A 28 -14.59 -4.24 -1.07
C THR A 28 -13.79 -5.00 -2.10
N GLU A 29 -14.44 -5.89 -2.82
CA GLU A 29 -13.82 -6.57 -3.96
C GLU A 29 -13.43 -5.57 -5.05
N GLY A 30 -14.17 -4.48 -5.19
CA GLY A 30 -13.83 -3.41 -6.12
C GLY A 30 -12.49 -2.77 -5.80
N PHE A 31 -12.21 -2.58 -4.52
CA PHE A 31 -10.91 -2.07 -4.09
C PHE A 31 -9.78 -3.07 -4.41
N LEU A 32 -10.03 -4.37 -4.21
CA LEU A 32 -9.06 -5.40 -4.57
C LEU A 32 -8.75 -5.41 -6.06
N LYS A 33 -9.76 -5.25 -6.89
CA LYS A 33 -9.58 -5.17 -8.35
C LYS A 33 -8.74 -3.94 -8.72
N PHE A 34 -8.96 -2.84 -8.03
CA PHE A 34 -8.16 -1.64 -8.24
C PHE A 34 -6.69 -1.91 -7.87
N LEU A 35 -6.44 -2.57 -6.74
CA LEU A 35 -5.09 -2.92 -6.32
C LEU A 35 -4.39 -3.85 -7.33
N GLU A 36 -5.13 -4.76 -7.95
CA GLU A 36 -4.57 -5.68 -8.95
C GLU A 36 -3.93 -4.96 -10.13
N ILE A 37 -4.37 -3.75 -10.42
CA ILE A 37 -3.81 -2.94 -11.50
C ILE A 37 -2.37 -2.54 -11.17
N PHE A 38 -2.05 -2.40 -9.88
CA PHE A 38 -0.78 -1.84 -9.43
C PHE A 38 0.18 -2.86 -8.83
N GLY A 39 -0.30 -4.04 -8.49
CA GLY A 39 0.56 -5.06 -7.89
C GLY A 39 -0.11 -6.42 -7.86
N THR A 40 0.42 -7.29 -7.03
CA THR A 40 -0.07 -8.66 -6.90
C THR A 40 -1.05 -8.77 -5.75
N VAL A 41 -2.27 -9.22 -6.04
CA VAL A 41 -3.29 -9.48 -5.02
C VAL A 41 -3.50 -10.97 -4.90
N ARG A 42 -3.40 -11.48 -3.68
CA ARG A 42 -3.75 -12.86 -3.34
C ARG A 42 -5.02 -12.81 -2.51
N PHE A 43 -5.95 -13.70 -2.84
CA PHE A 43 -7.26 -13.68 -2.23
C PHE A 43 -7.61 -15.07 -1.74
N LEU A 44 -7.93 -15.19 -0.45
CA LEU A 44 -8.30 -16.46 0.17
C LEU A 44 -9.78 -16.43 0.53
N GLU A 45 -10.59 -17.10 -0.28
CA GLU A 45 -12.04 -17.16 -0.09
C GLU A 45 -12.49 -18.19 0.93
N GLN A 46 -11.62 -19.09 1.27
CA GLN A 46 -11.93 -20.25 2.14
C GLN A 46 -12.15 -19.87 3.60
N LEU A 47 -11.78 -18.67 3.98
CA LEU A 47 -11.97 -18.19 5.32
C LEU A 47 -13.38 -17.63 5.49
N ARG A 48 -13.84 -17.60 6.73
CA ARG A 48 -15.17 -17.07 7.08
C ARG A 48 -15.38 -15.67 6.51
N LYS A 49 -14.34 -14.83 6.58
CA LYS A 49 -14.28 -13.57 5.87
C LYS A 49 -13.17 -13.70 4.85
N PRO A 50 -13.40 -13.35 3.58
CA PRO A 50 -12.34 -13.42 2.60
C PRO A 50 -11.17 -12.53 2.97
N TYR A 51 -9.98 -13.10 2.97
CA TYR A 51 -8.75 -12.41 3.33
C TYR A 51 -7.96 -12.09 2.06
N PHE A 52 -7.36 -10.91 2.00
CA PHE A 52 -6.51 -10.56 0.88
C PHE A 52 -5.15 -10.07 1.35
N SER A 53 -4.16 -10.24 0.47
CA SER A 53 -2.88 -9.56 0.62
C SER A 53 -2.49 -8.96 -0.72
N PHE A 54 -2.04 -7.72 -0.67
CA PHE A 54 -1.52 -6.99 -1.82
C PHE A 54 -0.04 -6.76 -1.60
N GLU A 55 0.77 -7.06 -2.61
CA GLU A 55 2.21 -6.83 -2.55
C GLU A 55 2.66 -6.05 -3.78
N LYS A 56 3.54 -5.10 -3.53
CA LYS A 56 4.18 -4.30 -4.55
C LYS A 56 5.69 -4.39 -4.35
N ASP A 57 6.39 -4.95 -5.32
CA ASP A 57 7.85 -5.13 -5.38
C ASP A 57 8.67 -4.42 -4.31
N LEU A 58 8.99 -5.03 -3.21
CA LEU A 58 9.80 -4.46 -2.14
C LEU A 58 9.30 -3.14 -1.58
N PHE A 59 8.18 -2.64 -2.06
CA PHE A 59 7.59 -1.37 -1.68
C PHE A 59 6.77 -1.50 -0.42
N ILE A 60 5.60 -2.12 -0.57
CA ILE A 60 4.53 -2.08 0.42
C ILE A 60 3.74 -3.37 0.36
N SER A 61 3.24 -3.82 1.48
CA SER A 61 2.24 -4.87 1.51
C SER A 61 1.01 -4.35 2.27
N ILE A 62 -0.17 -4.72 1.79
CA ILE A 62 -1.45 -4.32 2.38
C ILE A 62 -2.27 -5.58 2.58
N LYS A 63 -2.77 -5.79 3.79
CA LYS A 63 -3.54 -6.98 4.15
C LYS A 63 -4.81 -6.60 4.88
N GLY A 64 -5.84 -7.39 4.68
CA GLY A 64 -7.11 -7.19 5.37
C GLY A 64 -8.15 -8.20 4.99
N PHE A 65 -9.35 -8.00 5.51
CA PHE A 65 -10.51 -8.84 5.22
C PHE A 65 -11.55 -8.02 4.49
N VAL A 66 -12.12 -8.59 3.44
CA VAL A 66 -13.23 -7.94 2.73
C VAL A 66 -14.40 -7.80 3.69
N GLY A 67 -14.98 -6.62 3.75
CA GLY A 67 -16.07 -6.30 4.65
C GLY A 67 -15.63 -5.60 5.94
N ASP A 68 -14.36 -5.69 6.30
CA ASP A 68 -13.81 -4.95 7.44
C ASP A 68 -13.31 -3.59 6.97
N ASN A 69 -13.22 -2.65 7.88
CA ASN A 69 -12.66 -1.34 7.60
C ASN A 69 -11.27 -1.12 8.19
N THR A 70 -10.64 -2.17 8.67
CA THR A 70 -9.28 -2.12 9.19
C THR A 70 -8.33 -2.76 8.18
N VAL A 71 -7.19 -2.13 7.96
CA VAL A 71 -6.18 -2.62 7.03
C VAL A 71 -4.81 -2.54 7.67
N GLU A 72 -3.99 -3.54 7.41
CA GLU A 72 -2.61 -3.60 7.87
C GLU A 72 -1.69 -3.22 6.71
N VAL A 73 -0.83 -2.24 6.93
CA VAL A 73 0.13 -1.80 5.91
C VAL A 73 1.54 -2.02 6.44
N ARG A 74 2.35 -2.71 5.66
CA ARG A 74 3.74 -3.01 6.03
C ARG A 74 4.70 -2.42 4.99
N TYR A 75 5.80 -1.85 5.46
CA TYR A 75 6.78 -1.20 4.60
C TYR A 75 8.15 -1.15 5.29
N LYS A 76 9.18 -0.85 4.53
CA LYS A 76 10.52 -0.68 5.08
C LYS A 76 10.62 0.64 5.82
N LYS A 77 11.29 0.63 6.96
CA LYS A 77 11.45 1.81 7.80
C LYS A 77 12.04 2.99 7.02
N GLU A 78 13.02 2.73 6.18
CA GLU A 78 13.73 3.76 5.41
C GLU A 78 12.85 4.48 4.40
N SER A 79 11.76 3.86 3.99
CA SER A 79 10.85 4.41 2.98
C SER A 79 9.48 4.75 3.52
N GLN A 80 9.37 4.92 4.83
CA GLN A 80 8.09 5.18 5.49
C GLN A 80 7.31 6.32 4.85
N ASP A 81 7.94 7.46 4.63
CA ASP A 81 7.31 8.64 4.04
C ASP A 81 6.73 8.35 2.65
N LEU A 82 7.53 7.70 1.79
CA LEU A 82 7.11 7.39 0.43
C LEU A 82 5.98 6.38 0.41
N MET A 83 6.02 5.39 1.29
CA MET A 83 4.98 4.36 1.34
C MET A 83 3.68 4.90 1.93
N MET A 84 3.75 5.82 2.87
CA MET A 84 2.58 6.50 3.39
C MET A 84 1.91 7.32 2.29
N ASP A 85 2.71 8.06 1.52
CA ASP A 85 2.20 8.80 0.37
C ASP A 85 1.54 7.87 -0.63
N TYR A 86 2.18 6.76 -0.94
CA TYR A 86 1.66 5.78 -1.88
C TYR A 86 0.30 5.25 -1.43
N PHE A 87 0.20 4.86 -0.17
CA PHE A 87 -1.06 4.34 0.39
C PHE A 87 -2.18 5.38 0.33
N HIS A 88 -1.89 6.62 0.72
CA HIS A 88 -2.87 7.71 0.65
C HIS A 88 -3.32 7.95 -0.78
N LEU A 89 -2.41 7.90 -1.74
CA LEU A 89 -2.73 8.08 -3.15
C LEU A 89 -3.60 6.94 -3.69
N LEU A 90 -3.32 5.70 -3.27
CA LEU A 90 -4.16 4.56 -3.65
C LEU A 90 -5.60 4.77 -3.22
N LEU A 91 -5.80 5.20 -1.98
CA LEU A 91 -7.15 5.44 -1.46
C LEU A 91 -7.83 6.58 -2.20
N TYR A 92 -7.10 7.66 -2.43
CA TYR A 92 -7.63 8.83 -3.12
C TYR A 92 -8.07 8.50 -4.55
N TYR A 93 -7.20 7.84 -5.30
CA TYR A 93 -7.50 7.55 -6.70
C TYR A 93 -8.50 6.41 -6.88
N TYR A 94 -8.61 5.54 -5.91
CA TYR A 94 -9.68 4.55 -5.92
C TYR A 94 -11.04 5.24 -5.95
N ASP A 95 -11.21 6.30 -5.19
CA ASP A 95 -12.46 7.07 -5.15
C ASP A 95 -12.76 7.80 -6.46
N GLN A 96 -11.76 8.01 -7.30
CA GLN A 96 -11.93 8.65 -8.60
C GLN A 96 -12.46 7.69 -9.68
N GLY A 97 -12.60 6.40 -9.34
CA GLY A 97 -13.04 5.39 -10.31
C GLY A 97 -12.02 5.21 -11.42
N ASP A 98 -12.50 4.93 -12.62
CA ASP A 98 -11.61 4.66 -13.76
C ASP A 98 -10.70 5.83 -14.10
N GLY A 99 -11.16 7.05 -13.83
CA GLY A 99 -10.35 8.25 -14.06
C GLY A 99 -9.15 8.37 -13.14
N GLY A 100 -9.09 7.59 -12.07
CA GLY A 100 -7.98 7.61 -11.13
C GLY A 100 -6.79 6.73 -11.52
N ILE A 101 -6.96 5.82 -12.46
CA ILE A 101 -5.92 4.83 -12.79
C ILE A 101 -4.70 5.49 -13.41
N SER A 102 -4.87 6.29 -14.44
CA SER A 102 -3.76 6.91 -15.15
C SER A 102 -2.95 7.86 -14.26
N PRO A 103 -3.57 8.80 -13.52
CA PRO A 103 -2.80 9.65 -12.63
C PRO A 103 -2.12 8.88 -11.50
N MET A 104 -2.74 7.80 -11.00
CA MET A 104 -2.11 6.97 -10.00
C MET A 104 -0.85 6.29 -10.52
N LYS A 105 -0.88 5.81 -11.76
CA LYS A 105 0.32 5.22 -12.40
C LYS A 105 1.45 6.23 -12.51
N GLY A 106 1.14 7.49 -12.81
CA GLY A 106 2.13 8.55 -12.86
C GLY A 106 2.78 8.80 -11.51
N HIS A 107 1.98 8.86 -10.45
CA HIS A 107 2.48 9.00 -9.09
C HIS A 107 3.32 7.79 -8.67
N GLU A 108 2.88 6.60 -9.04
CA GLU A 108 3.61 5.38 -8.75
C GLU A 108 4.99 5.41 -9.39
N ASP A 109 5.09 5.82 -10.64
CA ASP A 109 6.39 5.93 -11.33
C ASP A 109 7.31 6.92 -10.62
N SER A 110 6.77 8.04 -10.19
CA SER A 110 7.53 9.05 -9.47
C SER A 110 8.06 8.51 -8.13
N ILE A 111 7.21 7.82 -7.40
CA ILE A 111 7.59 7.21 -6.12
C ILE A 111 8.63 6.10 -6.35
N ARG A 112 8.44 5.29 -7.38
CA ARG A 112 9.37 4.23 -7.73
C ARG A 112 10.78 4.79 -8.01
N LYS A 113 10.87 5.89 -8.71
CA LYS A 113 12.15 6.56 -8.96
C LYS A 113 12.81 7.04 -7.67
N LYS A 114 12.03 7.62 -6.77
CA LYS A 114 12.53 8.06 -5.47
C LYS A 114 13.00 6.88 -4.61
N MET A 115 12.26 5.79 -4.63
CA MET A 115 12.63 4.57 -3.93
C MET A 115 13.94 4.01 -4.45
N LYS A 116 14.08 3.95 -5.76
CA LYS A 116 15.27 3.43 -6.39
C LYS A 116 16.52 4.22 -6.00
N ILE A 117 16.42 5.52 -5.98
CA ILE A 117 17.52 6.39 -5.55
C ILE A 117 17.86 6.15 -4.08
N ARG A 118 16.86 5.99 -3.26
CA ARG A 118 17.02 5.82 -1.81
C ARG A 118 17.62 4.47 -1.44
N LEU A 119 17.13 3.39 -2.08
CA LEU A 119 17.58 2.04 -1.77
C LEU A 119 18.89 1.65 -2.45
N ASP A 120 19.23 2.33 -3.53
CA ASP A 120 20.43 2.07 -4.31
C ASP A 120 21.13 3.38 -4.59
N PRO A 121 21.72 4.01 -3.57
CA PRO A 121 22.39 5.27 -3.74
C PRO A 121 23.54 5.12 -4.73
N LEU A 122 23.74 6.12 -5.57
CA LEU A 122 24.75 6.07 -6.60
C LEU A 122 26.13 5.95 -5.98
N PRO A 123 26.84 4.87 -6.27
CA PRO A 123 28.15 4.67 -5.70
C PRO A 123 29.10 5.78 -6.12
N GLY A 124 28.87 6.33 -7.25
CA GLY A 124 29.69 7.38 -7.74
C GLY A 124 29.63 8.68 -7.00
N ASN A 125 28.68 8.82 -6.12
CA ASN A 125 28.60 10.04 -5.35
C ASN A 125 29.78 10.25 -4.49
N GLY A 126 30.32 9.19 -4.11
CA GLY A 126 31.52 9.27 -3.40
C GLY A 126 32.68 9.23 -4.35
N SER A 127 32.40 9.21 -5.47
CA SER A 127 33.46 9.12 -6.46
C SER A 127 33.21 10.08 -7.54
#